data_f03233751f8a736261e28417d87dc11b
#
_entry.id   f03233751f8a736261e28417d87dc11b
#
_cell.length_a   1.000
_cell.length_b   1.000
_cell.length_c   1.000
_cell.angle_alpha   90.00
_cell.angle_beta   90.00
_cell.angle_gamma   90.00
#
_symmetry.space_group_name_H-M   'P 1'
#
loop_
_entity.id
_entity.type
_entity.pdbx_description
1 polymer ?
#
loop_
_entity_poly.entity_id
_entity_poly.type
_entity_poly.pdbx_seq_one_letter_code
_entity_poly.pdbx_strand_id
1 'polypeptide(L)'
;MIRHTVVFTLKHRQGSAEEKKFLEDALVLTQISTVQRFERLKQVSAKNGFKFGFSMEFANQAAYDTYNDHPIHVAFVRDRWKVEVSDFMEIDYVKI
;
A
#
# COMPACT_ATOMS: atom_id res chain seq x y z
N MET A 1 -13.00 12.26 5.63
CA MET A 1 -11.70 11.58 5.50
C MET A 1 -11.90 10.13 5.09
N ILE A 2 -11.05 9.63 4.21
CA ILE A 2 -11.05 8.22 3.80
C ILE A 2 -9.76 7.59 4.32
N ARG A 3 -9.89 6.42 4.97
CA ARG A 3 -8.72 5.59 5.30
C ARG A 3 -8.62 4.50 4.25
N HIS A 4 -7.56 4.56 3.45
CA HIS A 4 -7.25 3.55 2.44
C HIS A 4 -6.29 2.53 3.03
N THR A 5 -6.68 1.27 2.98
CA THR A 5 -5.81 0.17 3.40
C THR A 5 -5.71 -0.88 2.32
N VAL A 6 -4.59 -1.56 2.28
CA VAL A 6 -4.41 -2.73 1.45
C VAL A 6 -3.59 -3.75 2.22
N VAL A 7 -4.08 -4.98 2.29
CA VAL A 7 -3.31 -6.12 2.81
C VAL A 7 -2.75 -6.91 1.64
N PHE A 8 -1.53 -7.43 1.77
CA PHE A 8 -0.88 -8.10 0.65
C PHE A 8 0.17 -9.12 1.08
N THR A 9 0.53 -9.95 0.13
CA THR A 9 1.63 -10.92 0.22
C THR A 9 2.56 -10.71 -0.96
N LEU A 10 3.86 -10.79 -0.72
CA LEU A 10 4.88 -10.68 -1.77
C LEU A 10 5.28 -12.05 -2.29
N LYS A 11 5.76 -12.11 -3.53
CA LYS A 11 6.34 -13.30 -4.13
C LYS A 11 7.70 -13.66 -3.52
N HIS A 12 8.34 -12.69 -2.87
CA HIS A 12 9.66 -12.85 -2.27
C HIS A 12 9.61 -13.70 -1.01
N ARG A 13 10.72 -14.40 -0.74
CA ARG A 13 10.90 -15.13 0.51
C ARG A 13 10.78 -14.18 1.69
N GLN A 14 10.11 -14.62 2.75
CA GLN A 14 10.03 -13.87 4.00
C GLN A 14 11.43 -13.58 4.56
N GLY A 15 11.68 -12.32 4.92
CA GLY A 15 12.96 -11.86 5.46
C GLY A 15 14.04 -11.64 4.41
N SER A 16 13.75 -11.79 3.12
CA SER A 16 14.72 -11.58 2.06
C SER A 16 15.07 -10.12 1.84
N ALA A 17 16.20 -9.86 1.19
CA ALA A 17 16.60 -8.53 0.79
C ALA A 17 15.61 -7.89 -0.17
N GLU A 18 15.02 -8.68 -1.06
CA GLU A 18 14.03 -8.23 -2.04
C GLU A 18 12.73 -7.77 -1.36
N GLU A 19 12.28 -8.50 -0.35
CA GLU A 19 11.12 -8.11 0.47
C GLU A 19 11.38 -6.77 1.15
N LYS A 20 12.53 -6.64 1.81
CA LYS A 20 12.92 -5.42 2.50
C LYS A 20 13.00 -4.24 1.54
N LYS A 21 13.57 -4.44 0.36
CA LYS A 21 13.68 -3.40 -0.65
C LYS A 21 12.32 -2.94 -1.15
N PHE A 22 11.40 -3.86 -1.42
CA PHE A 22 10.04 -3.50 -1.81
C PHE A 22 9.37 -2.61 -0.77
N LEU A 23 9.47 -3.00 0.51
CA LEU A 23 8.86 -2.25 1.60
C LEU A 23 9.50 -0.87 1.79
N GLU A 24 10.81 -0.74 1.60
CA GLU A 24 11.51 0.54 1.62
C GLU A 24 11.12 1.43 0.44
N ASP A 25 11.09 0.85 -0.76
CA ASP A 25 10.78 1.61 -1.98
C ASP A 25 9.33 2.08 -2.03
N ALA A 26 8.41 1.42 -1.32
CA ALA A 26 7.03 1.86 -1.19
C ALA A 26 6.91 3.24 -0.52
N LEU A 27 7.92 3.68 0.21
CA LEU A 27 7.96 5.02 0.80
C LEU A 27 7.91 6.13 -0.26
N VAL A 28 8.17 5.82 -1.52
CA VAL A 28 8.02 6.78 -2.63
C VAL A 28 6.59 7.36 -2.70
N LEU A 29 5.61 6.58 -2.25
CA LEU A 29 4.21 7.03 -2.24
C LEU A 29 3.98 8.23 -1.31
N THR A 30 4.84 8.44 -0.32
CA THR A 30 4.76 9.60 0.58
C THR A 30 5.11 10.92 -0.11
N GLN A 31 5.69 10.87 -1.31
CA GLN A 31 5.98 12.07 -2.11
C GLN A 31 4.73 12.65 -2.78
N ILE A 32 3.63 11.90 -2.78
CA ILE A 32 2.35 12.36 -3.30
C ILE A 32 1.70 13.23 -2.23
N SER A 33 1.47 14.51 -2.53
CA SER A 33 1.06 15.51 -1.53
C SER A 33 -0.29 15.22 -0.86
N THR A 34 -1.17 14.47 -1.50
CA THR A 34 -2.49 14.12 -0.94
C THR A 34 -2.43 12.92 0.02
N VAL A 35 -1.32 12.19 0.05
CA VAL A 35 -1.15 11.06 0.98
C VAL A 35 -0.85 11.58 2.38
N GLN A 36 -1.64 11.14 3.36
CA GLN A 36 -1.48 11.48 4.76
C GLN A 36 -1.32 10.19 5.58
N ARG A 37 -0.51 10.25 6.62
CA ARG A 37 -0.33 9.15 7.60
C ARG A 37 -0.04 7.81 6.95
N PHE A 38 0.87 7.79 6.01
CA PHE A 38 1.31 6.54 5.37
C PHE A 38 1.99 5.64 6.39
N GLU A 39 1.49 4.41 6.52
CA GLU A 39 2.06 3.41 7.41
C GLU A 39 2.30 2.10 6.66
N ARG A 40 3.43 1.48 6.95
CA ARG A 40 3.75 0.12 6.51
C ARG A 40 3.60 -0.79 7.70
N LEU A 41 2.78 -1.83 7.58
CA LEU A 41 2.33 -2.64 8.69
C LEU A 41 2.62 -4.11 8.44
N LYS A 42 2.96 -4.82 9.52
CA LYS A 42 3.04 -6.29 9.49
C LYS A 42 1.69 -6.83 9.95
N GLN A 43 1.08 -7.69 9.14
CA GLN A 43 -0.17 -8.36 9.50
C GLN A 43 0.13 -9.50 10.47
N VAL A 44 -0.58 -9.55 11.60
CA VAL A 44 -0.29 -10.49 12.69
C VAL A 44 -1.46 -11.40 13.06
N SER A 45 -2.62 -11.27 12.40
CA SER A 45 -3.74 -12.18 12.64
C SER A 45 -3.48 -13.54 11.99
N ALA A 46 -3.71 -14.62 12.73
CA ALA A 46 -3.65 -15.97 12.17
C ALA A 46 -4.87 -16.34 11.32
N LYS A 47 -5.87 -15.44 11.23
CA LYS A 47 -7.14 -15.71 10.55
C LYS A 47 -7.11 -15.48 9.05
N ASN A 48 -5.99 -15.01 8.52
CA ASN A 48 -5.79 -14.82 7.09
C ASN A 48 -4.33 -15.06 6.71
N GLY A 49 -4.07 -15.16 5.41
CA GLY A 49 -2.74 -15.47 4.90
C GLY A 49 -1.91 -14.26 4.47
N PHE A 50 -2.44 -13.04 4.59
CA PHE A 50 -1.71 -11.85 4.19
C PHE A 50 -0.56 -11.56 5.17
N LYS A 51 0.53 -11.00 4.68
CA LYS A 51 1.74 -10.76 5.49
C LYS A 51 1.93 -9.31 5.87
N PHE A 52 1.51 -8.38 5.01
CA PHE A 52 1.76 -6.95 5.16
C PHE A 52 0.51 -6.14 4.88
N GLY A 53 0.54 -4.90 5.32
CA GLY A 53 -0.47 -3.92 4.97
C GLY A 53 0.13 -2.54 4.80
N PHE A 54 -0.50 -1.75 3.93
CA PHE A 54 -0.29 -0.31 3.88
C PHE A 54 -1.56 0.38 4.33
N SER A 55 -1.42 1.48 5.05
CA SER A 55 -2.53 2.31 5.47
C SER A 55 -2.17 3.77 5.21
N MET A 56 -3.12 4.52 4.67
CA MET A 56 -2.96 5.95 4.46
C MET A 56 -4.32 6.64 4.53
N GLU A 57 -4.31 7.94 4.72
CA GLU A 57 -5.53 8.73 4.82
C GLU A 57 -5.57 9.78 3.72
N PHE A 58 -6.78 10.05 3.24
CA PHE A 58 -7.08 11.11 2.29
C PHE A 58 -8.16 12.02 2.85
N ALA A 59 -8.00 13.33 2.64
CA ALA A 59 -8.96 14.31 3.16
C ALA A 59 -10.37 14.08 2.61
N ASN A 60 -10.48 13.66 1.35
CA ASN A 60 -11.74 13.43 0.64
C ASN A 60 -11.51 12.55 -0.60
N GLN A 61 -12.59 12.28 -1.33
CA GLN A 61 -12.51 11.46 -2.54
C GLN A 61 -11.63 12.08 -3.63
N ALA A 62 -11.67 13.40 -3.78
CA ALA A 62 -10.85 14.08 -4.79
C ALA A 62 -9.34 13.89 -4.51
N ALA A 63 -8.93 13.94 -3.24
CA ALA A 63 -7.55 13.66 -2.84
C ALA A 63 -7.14 12.21 -3.12
N TYR A 64 -8.05 11.27 -2.90
CA TYR A 64 -7.84 9.87 -3.22
C TYR A 64 -7.69 9.66 -4.73
N ASP A 65 -8.58 10.27 -5.51
CA ASP A 65 -8.52 10.18 -6.98
C ASP A 65 -7.22 10.74 -7.53
N THR A 66 -6.75 11.87 -6.98
CA THR A 66 -5.44 12.45 -7.33
C THR A 66 -4.30 11.47 -7.07
N TYR A 67 -4.33 10.75 -5.94
CA TYR A 67 -3.35 9.72 -5.64
C TYR A 67 -3.39 8.58 -6.68
N ASN A 68 -4.58 8.07 -6.98
CA ASN A 68 -4.73 6.96 -7.92
C ASN A 68 -4.16 7.30 -9.29
N ASP A 69 -4.35 8.53 -9.75
CA ASP A 69 -3.92 8.98 -11.08
C ASP A 69 -2.49 9.56 -11.09
N HIS A 70 -1.89 9.73 -9.92
CA HIS A 70 -0.56 10.35 -9.82
C HIS A 70 0.51 9.49 -10.49
N PRO A 71 1.42 10.08 -11.29
CA PRO A 71 2.48 9.33 -11.98
C PRO A 71 3.32 8.44 -11.06
N ILE A 72 3.61 8.88 -9.84
CA ILE A 72 4.37 8.09 -8.86
C ILE A 72 3.60 6.82 -8.50
N HIS A 73 2.29 6.92 -8.23
CA HIS A 73 1.47 5.77 -7.90
C HIS A 73 1.35 4.82 -9.11
N VAL A 74 1.06 5.38 -10.28
CA VAL A 74 0.93 4.59 -11.52
C VAL A 74 2.21 3.82 -11.82
N ALA A 75 3.37 4.46 -11.69
CA ALA A 75 4.66 3.81 -11.91
C ALA A 75 4.94 2.72 -10.87
N PHE A 76 4.66 2.99 -9.59
CA PHE A 76 4.85 1.99 -8.53
C PHE A 76 3.98 0.75 -8.77
N VAL A 77 2.72 0.95 -9.13
CA VAL A 77 1.81 -0.18 -9.42
C VAL A 77 2.31 -0.98 -10.61
N ARG A 78 2.65 -0.31 -11.70
CA ARG A 78 3.10 -0.97 -12.94
C ARG A 78 4.40 -1.73 -12.75
N ASP A 79 5.40 -1.10 -12.13
CA ASP A 79 6.78 -1.60 -12.11
C ASP A 79 7.11 -2.46 -10.91
N ARG A 80 6.38 -2.31 -9.81
CA ARG A 80 6.66 -2.99 -8.56
C ARG A 80 5.51 -3.85 -8.07
N TRP A 81 4.32 -3.25 -7.88
CA TRP A 81 3.17 -3.95 -7.31
C TRP A 81 2.75 -5.14 -8.16
N LYS A 82 2.48 -4.92 -9.43
CA LYS A 82 2.03 -5.99 -10.34
C LYS A 82 3.08 -7.09 -10.53
N VAL A 83 4.34 -6.76 -10.37
CA VAL A 83 5.46 -7.69 -10.55
C VAL A 83 5.73 -8.51 -9.29
N GLU A 84 5.63 -7.91 -8.11
CA GLU A 84 6.13 -8.48 -6.86
C GLU A 84 5.04 -8.93 -5.89
N VAL A 85 3.81 -8.45 -6.01
CA VAL A 85 2.69 -8.83 -5.13
C VAL A 85 2.01 -10.08 -5.70
N SER A 86 1.84 -11.09 -4.86
CA SER A 86 1.20 -12.36 -5.26
C SER A 86 -0.31 -12.36 -4.99
N ASP A 87 -0.76 -11.66 -3.96
CA ASP A 87 -2.16 -11.58 -3.56
C ASP A 87 -2.39 -10.32 -2.72
N PHE A 88 -3.57 -9.71 -2.85
CA PHE A 88 -3.90 -8.52 -2.08
C PHE A 88 -5.40 -8.31 -1.98
N MET A 89 -5.81 -7.48 -1.01
CA MET A 89 -7.18 -7.03 -0.86
C MET A 89 -7.17 -5.57 -0.41
N GLU A 90 -7.89 -4.72 -1.14
CA GLU A 90 -8.07 -3.32 -0.74
C GLU A 90 -9.30 -3.18 0.14
N ILE A 91 -9.18 -2.41 1.20
CA ILE A 91 -10.29 -2.10 2.12
C ILE A 91 -10.21 -0.62 2.46
N ASP A 92 -11.23 0.12 2.08
CA ASP A 92 -11.31 1.55 2.34
C ASP A 92 -12.40 1.82 3.37
N TYR A 93 -12.12 2.73 4.28
CA TYR A 93 -13.03 3.05 5.37
C TYR A 93 -13.39 4.54 5.38
N VAL A 94 -14.64 4.80 5.75
CA VAL A 94 -15.06 6.11 6.26
C VAL A 94 -15.68 5.89 7.63
N LYS A 95 -15.62 6.90 8.51
CA LYS A 95 -16.30 6.78 9.81
C LYS A 95 -17.81 6.75 9.61
N ILE A 96 -18.46 5.93 10.41
CA ILE A 96 -19.91 5.85 10.45
C ILE A 96 -20.50 7.07 11.16
#